data_c1ac87a0ef92b05ce690cb73523b62b8
#
_entry.id   c1ac87a0ef92b05ce690cb73523b62b8
#
_cell.length_a   1.000
_cell.length_b   1.000
_cell.length_c   1.000
_cell.angle_alpha   90.00
_cell.angle_beta   90.00
_cell.angle_gamma   90.00
#
_symmetry.space_group_name_H-M   'P 1'
#
loop_
_entity.id
_entity.type
_entity.pdbx_description
1 polymer ?
#
loop_
_entity_poly.entity_id
_entity_poly.type
_entity_poly.pdbx_seq_one_letter_code
_entity_poly.pdbx_strand_id
1 'polypeptide(L)'
;MGTIIRINDGLVSLRVEKVEGPDIYCKVVDGGVISDQKGVNVPDTNLSMPYLSEHDMSDLAFGAKLGFDFIAASFIRSAADVDYLRNFTNSVGFHKVKIIAKIENMSGVNNIDEIIAAADGIMIARGDMGVEIPFELIPSIQKKLIKKAYTAGKQVITATQMLESMITNARPTRAEITDVANAIYDGTSAIMLSGETAAGKHPVEAVETMALIAETTEADIDYLTKFKNDSSEYDNSITNAISHATVTTAHDLGAKAIITVTKSGSTARMISKHRPSSMIISCTTDETVCRQMNMSWGMIPLMCEEKNNSDALFSHAVEVARKHGLISKGDIVVITAGIPLGISGTTNMLKVERIK
;
A
#
# COMPACT_ATOMS: atom_id res chain seq x y z
N MET A 1 27.69 -25.00 0.73
CA MET A 1 27.61 -25.87 1.93
C MET A 1 27.15 -25.02 3.11
N GLY A 2 26.33 -25.58 4.03
CA GLY A 2 25.76 -24.85 5.16
C GLY A 2 24.50 -24.03 4.87
N THR A 3 24.11 -23.89 3.61
CA THR A 3 22.88 -23.20 3.20
C THR A 3 21.66 -23.85 3.86
N ILE A 4 20.74 -23.02 4.34
CA ILE A 4 19.45 -23.50 4.90
C ILE A 4 18.41 -23.54 3.79
N ILE A 5 17.67 -24.62 3.71
CA ILE A 5 16.47 -24.76 2.89
C ILE A 5 15.29 -24.86 3.84
N ARG A 6 14.28 -24.04 3.63
CA ARG A 6 13.03 -24.04 4.39
C ARG A 6 11.88 -24.53 3.54
N ILE A 7 11.05 -25.41 4.09
CA ILE A 7 9.88 -26.00 3.40
C ILE A 7 8.64 -25.76 4.26
N ASN A 8 7.49 -25.58 3.60
CA ASN A 8 6.20 -25.37 4.27
C ASN A 8 6.24 -24.19 5.23
N ASP A 9 6.49 -23.00 4.69
CA ASP A 9 6.56 -21.73 5.42
C ASP A 9 7.55 -21.74 6.61
N GLY A 10 8.65 -22.49 6.43
CA GLY A 10 9.72 -22.59 7.42
C GLY A 10 9.48 -23.59 8.55
N LEU A 11 8.38 -24.37 8.52
CA LEU A 11 8.10 -25.40 9.51
C LEU A 11 9.09 -26.56 9.47
N VAL A 12 9.68 -26.81 8.29
CA VAL A 12 10.74 -27.81 8.10
C VAL A 12 12.00 -27.09 7.63
N SER A 13 13.10 -27.30 8.34
CA SER A 13 14.40 -26.70 8.04
C SER A 13 15.45 -27.76 7.77
N LEU A 14 16.14 -27.61 6.63
CA LEU A 14 17.19 -28.52 6.18
C LEU A 14 18.49 -27.73 6.03
N ARG A 15 19.63 -28.34 6.40
CA ARG A 15 20.97 -27.78 6.17
C ARG A 15 21.67 -28.59 5.08
N VAL A 16 22.14 -27.93 4.03
CA VAL A 16 22.88 -28.55 2.94
C VAL A 16 24.27 -28.99 3.46
N GLU A 17 24.54 -30.30 3.39
CA GLU A 17 25.83 -30.88 3.75
C GLU A 17 26.69 -31.18 2.52
N LYS A 18 26.06 -31.59 1.41
CA LYS A 18 26.76 -31.99 0.19
C LYS A 18 25.89 -31.73 -1.05
N VAL A 19 26.53 -31.44 -2.17
CA VAL A 19 25.89 -31.39 -3.51
C VAL A 19 26.68 -32.30 -4.44
N GLU A 20 26.00 -33.24 -5.09
CA GLU A 20 26.58 -34.16 -6.09
C GLU A 20 25.72 -34.16 -7.35
N GLY A 21 26.17 -33.49 -8.40
CA GLY A 21 25.38 -33.33 -9.61
C GLY A 21 24.05 -32.65 -9.31
N PRO A 22 22.90 -33.24 -9.64
CA PRO A 22 21.57 -32.69 -9.35
C PRO A 22 21.12 -32.96 -7.90
N ASP A 23 21.81 -33.81 -7.13
CA ASP A 23 21.39 -34.23 -5.81
C ASP A 23 21.94 -33.34 -4.72
N ILE A 24 21.05 -32.92 -3.80
CA ILE A 24 21.39 -32.12 -2.63
C ILE A 24 21.15 -32.93 -1.37
N TYR A 25 22.24 -33.27 -0.67
CA TYR A 25 22.19 -34.02 0.59
C TYR A 25 22.07 -33.04 1.76
N CYS A 26 21.00 -33.20 2.54
CA CYS A 26 20.68 -32.29 3.62
C CYS A 26 20.54 -33.02 4.95
N LYS A 27 20.93 -32.35 6.03
CA LYS A 27 20.60 -32.74 7.40
C LYS A 27 19.33 -32.00 7.83
N VAL A 28 18.37 -32.75 8.38
CA VAL A 28 17.18 -32.14 8.99
C VAL A 28 17.58 -31.41 10.26
N VAL A 29 17.27 -30.10 10.32
CA VAL A 29 17.45 -29.25 11.50
C VAL A 29 16.16 -29.25 12.32
N ASP A 30 15.04 -28.87 11.66
CA ASP A 30 13.72 -28.93 12.23
C ASP A 30 12.87 -29.86 11.37
N GLY A 31 12.35 -30.92 11.98
CA GLY A 31 11.53 -31.92 11.28
C GLY A 31 10.06 -31.60 11.35
N GLY A 32 9.30 -32.13 10.40
CA GLY A 32 7.85 -31.95 10.34
C GLY A 32 7.23 -32.80 9.23
N VAL A 33 5.91 -32.61 9.03
CA VAL A 33 5.17 -33.26 7.96
C VAL A 33 5.34 -32.45 6.67
N ILE A 34 5.74 -33.12 5.60
CA ILE A 34 5.79 -32.55 4.25
C ILE A 34 4.65 -33.15 3.43
N SER A 35 3.94 -32.31 2.70
CA SER A 35 2.88 -32.71 1.76
C SER A 35 3.16 -32.11 0.37
N ASP A 36 2.36 -32.52 -0.61
CA ASP A 36 2.46 -31.97 -1.97
C ASP A 36 2.18 -30.45 -2.00
N GLN A 37 2.74 -29.79 -3.03
CA GLN A 37 2.52 -28.37 -3.33
C GLN A 37 2.94 -27.41 -2.21
N LYS A 38 4.02 -27.73 -1.47
CA LYS A 38 4.59 -26.85 -0.47
C LYS A 38 5.70 -25.97 -1.03
N GLY A 39 5.70 -24.69 -0.60
CA GLY A 39 6.75 -23.75 -0.93
C GLY A 39 8.10 -24.19 -0.41
N VAL A 40 9.14 -23.85 -1.16
CA VAL A 40 10.56 -24.04 -0.77
C VAL A 40 11.25 -22.70 -0.83
N ASN A 41 11.84 -22.29 0.28
CA ASN A 41 12.62 -21.06 0.41
C ASN A 41 14.09 -21.39 0.66
N VAL A 42 14.97 -20.60 0.09
CA VAL A 42 16.42 -20.73 0.28
C VAL A 42 16.96 -19.36 0.71
N PRO A 43 16.84 -19.02 2.01
CA PRO A 43 17.27 -17.73 2.53
C PRO A 43 18.72 -17.39 2.15
N ASP A 44 18.99 -16.10 1.97
CA ASP A 44 20.32 -15.56 1.61
C ASP A 44 20.90 -16.10 0.29
N THR A 45 20.07 -16.68 -0.58
CA THR A 45 20.51 -17.22 -1.87
C THR A 45 19.88 -16.47 -3.04
N ASN A 46 20.71 -15.95 -3.92
CA ASN A 46 20.25 -15.36 -5.17
C ASN A 46 19.94 -16.47 -6.18
N LEU A 47 18.67 -16.69 -6.47
CA LEU A 47 18.23 -17.63 -7.48
C LEU A 47 18.37 -17.00 -8.87
N SER A 48 18.93 -17.75 -9.82
CA SER A 48 19.15 -17.32 -11.21
C SER A 48 17.89 -17.48 -12.11
N MET A 49 16.74 -17.74 -11.52
CA MET A 49 15.47 -17.91 -12.24
C MET A 49 14.99 -16.56 -12.79
N PRO A 50 14.37 -16.56 -14.01
CA PRO A 50 13.66 -15.39 -14.52
C PRO A 50 12.61 -14.92 -13.49
N TYR A 51 12.37 -13.61 -13.42
CA TYR A 51 11.39 -13.07 -12.46
C TYR A 51 9.96 -13.54 -12.80
N LEU A 52 9.57 -13.51 -14.07
CA LEU A 52 8.27 -14.04 -14.53
C LEU A 52 8.47 -15.38 -15.23
N SER A 53 7.68 -16.38 -14.82
CA SER A 53 7.52 -17.62 -15.56
C SER A 53 6.56 -17.46 -16.75
N GLU A 54 6.51 -18.43 -17.65
CA GLU A 54 5.51 -18.46 -18.74
C GLU A 54 4.08 -18.47 -18.20
N HIS A 55 3.86 -19.12 -17.06
CA HIS A 55 2.56 -19.17 -16.38
C HIS A 55 2.18 -17.76 -15.88
N ASP A 56 3.10 -17.06 -15.18
CA ASP A 56 2.86 -15.72 -14.70
C ASP A 56 2.51 -14.76 -15.87
N MET A 57 3.23 -14.87 -16.98
CA MET A 57 2.95 -14.08 -18.18
C MET A 57 1.56 -14.34 -18.76
N SER A 58 1.13 -15.61 -18.76
CA SER A 58 -0.22 -16.01 -19.21
C SER A 58 -1.30 -15.41 -18.29
N ASP A 59 -1.11 -15.51 -16.98
CA ASP A 59 -2.05 -14.98 -15.99
C ASP A 59 -2.14 -13.44 -16.03
N LEU A 60 -1.01 -12.75 -16.20
CA LEU A 60 -0.98 -11.31 -16.38
C LEU A 60 -1.71 -10.87 -17.66
N ALA A 61 -1.52 -11.59 -18.76
CA ALA A 61 -2.24 -11.32 -20.01
C ALA A 61 -3.75 -11.56 -19.87
N PHE A 62 -4.16 -12.55 -19.07
CA PHE A 62 -5.56 -12.80 -18.74
C PHE A 62 -6.12 -11.69 -17.84
N GLY A 63 -5.38 -11.30 -16.79
CA GLY A 63 -5.74 -10.20 -15.90
C GLY A 63 -5.92 -8.87 -16.62
N ALA A 64 -5.09 -8.62 -17.65
CA ALA A 64 -5.21 -7.45 -18.51
C ALA A 64 -6.58 -7.38 -19.21
N LYS A 65 -7.08 -8.54 -19.71
CA LYS A 65 -8.42 -8.63 -20.34
C LYS A 65 -9.55 -8.38 -19.35
N LEU A 66 -9.36 -8.73 -18.07
CA LEU A 66 -10.34 -8.49 -17.00
C LEU A 66 -10.28 -7.07 -16.45
N GLY A 67 -9.23 -6.30 -16.74
CA GLY A 67 -9.08 -4.91 -16.31
C GLY A 67 -8.84 -4.75 -14.81
N PHE A 68 -8.00 -5.57 -14.21
CA PHE A 68 -7.60 -5.42 -12.80
C PHE A 68 -6.91 -4.07 -12.55
N ASP A 69 -7.12 -3.51 -11.36
CA ASP A 69 -6.55 -2.23 -10.97
C ASP A 69 -5.13 -2.35 -10.41
N PHE A 70 -4.80 -3.50 -9.79
CA PHE A 70 -3.52 -3.73 -9.11
C PHE A 70 -2.94 -5.12 -9.41
N ILE A 71 -1.63 -5.21 -9.40
CA ILE A 71 -0.85 -6.45 -9.36
C ILE A 71 -0.03 -6.44 -8.08
N ALA A 72 -0.22 -7.43 -7.20
CA ALA A 72 0.65 -7.69 -6.07
C ALA A 72 1.77 -8.63 -6.50
N ALA A 73 2.95 -8.08 -6.73
CA ALA A 73 4.09 -8.77 -7.32
C ALA A 73 4.97 -9.40 -6.25
N SER A 74 4.94 -10.73 -6.12
CA SER A 74 5.68 -11.49 -5.12
C SER A 74 7.19 -11.51 -5.40
N PHE A 75 7.98 -11.64 -4.35
CA PHE A 75 9.43 -11.84 -4.39
C PHE A 75 10.21 -10.78 -5.18
N ILE A 76 9.79 -9.52 -5.14
CA ILE A 76 10.56 -8.41 -5.72
C ILE A 76 11.87 -8.23 -4.95
N ARG A 77 12.99 -8.23 -5.69
CA ARG A 77 14.36 -8.11 -5.17
C ARG A 77 15.03 -6.79 -5.55
N SER A 78 14.58 -6.15 -6.65
CA SER A 78 15.19 -4.96 -7.22
C SER A 78 14.21 -4.15 -8.06
N ALA A 79 14.59 -2.93 -8.44
CA ALA A 79 13.86 -2.12 -9.42
C ALA A 79 13.75 -2.84 -10.78
N ALA A 80 14.77 -3.61 -11.18
CA ALA A 80 14.76 -4.33 -12.43
C ALA A 80 13.63 -5.37 -12.53
N ASP A 81 13.25 -6.04 -11.41
CA ASP A 81 12.12 -6.95 -11.37
C ASP A 81 10.80 -6.19 -11.63
N VAL A 82 10.65 -5.00 -11.03
CA VAL A 82 9.47 -4.13 -11.22
C VAL A 82 9.39 -3.64 -12.67
N ASP A 83 10.51 -3.19 -13.23
CA ASP A 83 10.58 -2.70 -14.59
C ASP A 83 10.31 -3.81 -15.61
N TYR A 84 10.79 -5.03 -15.35
CA TYR A 84 10.51 -6.18 -16.19
C TYR A 84 9.00 -6.47 -16.23
N LEU A 85 8.35 -6.50 -15.05
CA LEU A 85 6.90 -6.68 -14.93
C LEU A 85 6.14 -5.55 -15.64
N ARG A 86 6.54 -4.31 -15.47
CA ARG A 86 5.90 -3.14 -16.10
C ARG A 86 6.03 -3.18 -17.61
N ASN A 87 7.19 -3.54 -18.12
CA ASN A 87 7.40 -3.69 -19.57
C ASN A 87 6.51 -4.78 -20.14
N PHE A 88 6.39 -5.92 -19.46
CA PHE A 88 5.50 -6.99 -19.88
C PHE A 88 4.03 -6.53 -19.86
N THR A 89 3.54 -5.93 -18.77
CA THR A 89 2.15 -5.44 -18.68
C THR A 89 1.84 -4.42 -19.77
N ASN A 90 2.78 -3.51 -20.07
CA ASN A 90 2.64 -2.58 -21.17
C ASN A 90 2.56 -3.26 -22.53
N SER A 91 3.34 -4.33 -22.76
CA SER A 91 3.36 -5.08 -24.04
C SER A 91 2.03 -5.79 -24.32
N VAL A 92 1.27 -6.14 -23.28
CA VAL A 92 -0.07 -6.75 -23.41
C VAL A 92 -1.21 -5.73 -23.27
N GLY A 93 -0.91 -4.42 -23.34
CA GLY A 93 -1.90 -3.34 -23.31
C GLY A 93 -2.41 -2.96 -21.91
N PHE A 94 -1.77 -3.43 -20.85
CA PHE A 94 -2.19 -3.22 -19.45
C PHE A 94 -1.48 -2.01 -18.82
N HIS A 95 -1.63 -0.84 -19.43
CA HIS A 95 -0.88 0.39 -19.12
C HIS A 95 -1.28 1.08 -17.81
N LYS A 96 -2.53 0.91 -17.36
CA LYS A 96 -3.05 1.62 -16.18
C LYS A 96 -2.90 0.84 -14.87
N VAL A 97 -2.50 -0.43 -14.95
CA VAL A 97 -2.37 -1.27 -13.76
C VAL A 97 -1.28 -0.73 -12.82
N LYS A 98 -1.54 -0.79 -11.51
CA LYS A 98 -0.61 -0.42 -10.46
C LYS A 98 0.14 -1.63 -9.95
N ILE A 99 1.47 -1.51 -9.80
CA ILE A 99 2.32 -2.58 -9.28
C ILE A 99 2.61 -2.31 -7.81
N ILE A 100 2.16 -3.22 -6.95
CA ILE A 100 2.49 -3.27 -5.53
C ILE A 100 3.59 -4.32 -5.35
N ALA A 101 4.81 -3.85 -5.08
CA ALA A 101 5.96 -4.73 -4.88
C ALA A 101 5.89 -5.39 -3.50
N LYS A 102 5.81 -6.73 -3.44
CA LYS A 102 5.83 -7.46 -2.18
C LYS A 102 7.28 -7.62 -1.70
N ILE A 103 7.56 -7.11 -0.52
CA ILE A 103 8.88 -7.18 0.12
C ILE A 103 8.86 -8.38 1.06
N GLU A 104 9.58 -9.43 0.67
CA GLU A 104 9.52 -10.76 1.28
C GLU A 104 10.90 -11.32 1.65
N ASN A 105 11.98 -10.65 1.23
CA ASN A 105 13.34 -11.12 1.43
C ASN A 105 14.30 -9.96 1.72
N MET A 106 15.53 -10.30 2.17
CA MET A 106 16.53 -9.29 2.53
C MET A 106 17.02 -8.46 1.33
N SER A 107 17.04 -9.03 0.12
CA SER A 107 17.39 -8.27 -1.10
C SER A 107 16.40 -7.15 -1.36
N GLY A 108 15.09 -7.42 -1.25
CA GLY A 108 14.04 -6.40 -1.36
C GLY A 108 14.14 -5.32 -0.27
N VAL A 109 14.49 -5.71 0.96
CA VAL A 109 14.71 -4.74 2.05
C VAL A 109 15.94 -3.85 1.78
N ASN A 110 17.03 -4.42 1.30
CA ASN A 110 18.26 -3.68 1.00
C ASN A 110 18.09 -2.72 -0.18
N ASN A 111 17.33 -3.12 -1.19
CA ASN A 111 17.10 -2.35 -2.42
C ASN A 111 15.80 -1.51 -2.36
N ILE A 112 15.25 -1.28 -1.17
CA ILE A 112 13.91 -0.69 -1.01
C ILE A 112 13.76 0.67 -1.67
N ASP A 113 14.77 1.52 -1.67
CA ASP A 113 14.68 2.88 -2.21
C ASP A 113 14.47 2.86 -3.73
N GLU A 114 15.21 2.03 -4.45
CA GLU A 114 15.04 1.86 -5.89
C GLU A 114 13.71 1.16 -6.23
N ILE A 115 13.27 0.19 -5.41
CA ILE A 115 11.99 -0.49 -5.58
C ILE A 115 10.84 0.49 -5.40
N ILE A 116 10.86 1.33 -4.35
CA ILE A 116 9.83 2.37 -4.12
C ILE A 116 9.80 3.36 -5.28
N ALA A 117 10.94 3.72 -5.87
CA ALA A 117 10.99 4.61 -7.02
C ALA A 117 10.28 4.00 -8.25
N ALA A 118 10.51 2.72 -8.54
CA ALA A 118 9.98 2.01 -9.70
C ALA A 118 8.51 1.56 -9.54
N ALA A 119 8.10 1.11 -8.34
CA ALA A 119 6.78 0.59 -8.06
C ALA A 119 5.74 1.69 -7.77
N ASP A 120 4.46 1.36 -7.83
CA ASP A 120 3.36 2.25 -7.42
C ASP A 120 3.08 2.19 -5.92
N GLY A 121 3.45 1.10 -5.27
CA GLY A 121 3.37 0.89 -3.83
C GLY A 121 4.15 -0.35 -3.41
N ILE A 122 4.18 -0.63 -2.11
CA ILE A 122 4.80 -1.83 -1.56
C ILE A 122 3.83 -2.58 -0.65
N MET A 123 4.06 -3.87 -0.49
CA MET A 123 3.41 -4.70 0.53
C MET A 123 4.48 -5.33 1.42
N ILE A 124 4.32 -5.19 2.72
CA ILE A 124 5.15 -5.82 3.72
C ILE A 124 4.50 -7.16 4.04
N ALA A 125 4.95 -8.22 3.39
CA ALA A 125 4.40 -9.57 3.50
C ALA A 125 5.14 -10.32 4.62
N ARG A 126 4.69 -10.07 5.87
CA ARG A 126 5.43 -10.48 7.08
C ARG A 126 5.55 -11.98 7.25
N GLY A 127 4.59 -12.76 6.75
CA GLY A 127 4.65 -14.24 6.76
C GLY A 127 5.84 -14.74 5.97
N ASP A 128 5.92 -14.40 4.67
CA ASP A 128 7.01 -14.79 3.78
C ASP A 128 8.34 -14.19 4.24
N MET A 129 8.31 -12.93 4.68
CA MET A 129 9.48 -12.25 5.25
C MET A 129 10.05 -12.99 6.47
N GLY A 130 9.19 -13.55 7.34
CA GLY A 130 9.62 -14.33 8.52
C GLY A 130 10.26 -15.68 8.18
N VAL A 131 10.03 -16.17 6.96
CA VAL A 131 10.71 -17.37 6.44
C VAL A 131 12.12 -17.01 5.92
N GLU A 132 12.29 -15.83 5.35
CA GLU A 132 13.51 -15.40 4.66
C GLU A 132 14.46 -14.59 5.58
N ILE A 133 13.93 -13.87 6.56
CA ILE A 133 14.67 -12.92 7.42
C ILE A 133 14.55 -13.36 8.88
N PRO A 134 15.57 -13.12 9.74
CA PRO A 134 15.44 -13.32 11.17
C PRO A 134 14.23 -12.58 11.74
N PHE A 135 13.31 -13.30 12.37
CA PHE A 135 11.99 -12.78 12.77
C PHE A 135 12.07 -11.58 13.72
N GLU A 136 13.12 -11.51 14.55
CA GLU A 136 13.37 -10.40 15.48
C GLU A 136 13.65 -9.06 14.77
N LEU A 137 14.00 -9.08 13.48
CA LEU A 137 14.26 -7.88 12.68
C LEU A 137 12.98 -7.33 12.03
N ILE A 138 11.94 -8.15 11.87
CA ILE A 138 10.72 -7.80 11.14
C ILE A 138 10.04 -6.52 11.67
N PRO A 139 9.85 -6.33 12.99
CA PRO A 139 9.19 -5.13 13.49
C PRO A 139 9.93 -3.83 13.14
N SER A 140 11.25 -3.84 13.19
CA SER A 140 12.07 -2.68 12.83
C SER A 140 12.07 -2.40 11.33
N ILE A 141 12.12 -3.46 10.52
CA ILE A 141 12.02 -3.40 9.06
C ILE A 141 10.65 -2.85 8.67
N GLN A 142 9.55 -3.35 9.23
CA GLN A 142 8.20 -2.87 8.97
C GLN A 142 8.10 -1.36 9.16
N LYS A 143 8.50 -0.84 10.33
CA LYS A 143 8.48 0.60 10.63
C LYS A 143 9.27 1.42 9.62
N LYS A 144 10.45 0.96 9.26
CA LYS A 144 11.32 1.62 8.27
C LYS A 144 10.68 1.64 6.88
N LEU A 145 10.13 0.51 6.43
CA LEU A 145 9.50 0.37 5.12
C LEU A 145 8.23 1.22 5.00
N ILE A 146 7.38 1.20 6.02
CA ILE A 146 6.17 2.05 6.08
C ILE A 146 6.56 3.53 5.93
N LYS A 147 7.53 3.99 6.75
CA LYS A 147 7.98 5.39 6.72
C LYS A 147 8.52 5.77 5.34
N LYS A 148 9.41 4.97 4.75
CA LYS A 148 9.97 5.24 3.42
C LYS A 148 8.89 5.32 2.35
N ALA A 149 7.92 4.40 2.34
CA ALA A 149 6.85 4.36 1.34
C ALA A 149 5.94 5.60 1.43
N TYR A 150 5.40 5.93 2.60
CA TYR A 150 4.51 7.08 2.69
C TYR A 150 5.26 8.41 2.47
N THR A 151 6.52 8.53 2.93
CA THR A 151 7.34 9.72 2.65
C THR A 151 7.56 9.92 1.14
N ALA A 152 7.68 8.84 0.37
CA ALA A 152 7.74 8.88 -1.09
C ALA A 152 6.37 9.12 -1.77
N GLY A 153 5.28 9.27 -1.01
CA GLY A 153 3.91 9.39 -1.55
C GLY A 153 3.39 8.11 -2.19
N LYS A 154 3.96 6.95 -1.83
CA LYS A 154 3.58 5.63 -2.31
C LYS A 154 2.65 4.92 -1.32
N GLN A 155 1.84 4.01 -1.85
CA GLN A 155 0.96 3.18 -1.04
C GLN A 155 1.77 2.09 -0.32
N VAL A 156 1.41 1.79 0.93
CA VAL A 156 2.00 0.68 1.68
C VAL A 156 0.93 -0.16 2.34
N ILE A 157 1.02 -1.47 2.14
CA ILE A 157 0.10 -2.46 2.71
C ILE A 157 0.88 -3.26 3.75
N THR A 158 0.37 -3.33 4.98
CA THR A 158 0.87 -4.27 5.99
C THR A 158 0.01 -5.52 5.95
N ALA A 159 0.64 -6.67 5.68
CA ALA A 159 -0.04 -7.90 5.31
C ALA A 159 0.42 -9.09 6.15
N THR A 160 -0.43 -10.11 6.20
CA THR A 160 -0.25 -11.43 6.80
C THR A 160 -0.17 -11.43 8.34
N GLN A 161 -0.74 -12.45 8.95
CA GLN A 161 -0.72 -12.69 10.40
C GLN A 161 -1.25 -11.50 11.22
N MET A 162 -2.22 -10.76 10.68
CA MET A 162 -2.80 -9.60 11.38
C MET A 162 -3.79 -10.03 12.47
N LEU A 163 -4.73 -10.94 12.13
CA LEU A 163 -5.72 -11.53 13.02
C LEU A 163 -5.77 -13.06 12.84
N GLU A 164 -4.61 -13.69 12.71
CA GLU A 164 -4.43 -15.10 12.32
C GLU A 164 -5.27 -16.07 13.15
N SER A 165 -5.40 -15.82 14.46
CA SER A 165 -6.21 -16.65 15.35
C SER A 165 -7.70 -16.65 14.96
N MET A 166 -8.18 -15.61 14.25
CA MET A 166 -9.56 -15.53 13.76
C MET A 166 -9.86 -16.45 12.56
N ILE A 167 -8.89 -17.14 12.02
CA ILE A 167 -9.14 -18.27 11.10
C ILE A 167 -10.05 -19.31 11.77
N THR A 168 -9.85 -19.55 13.07
CA THR A 168 -10.59 -20.55 13.83
C THR A 168 -11.42 -20.01 14.98
N ASN A 169 -11.04 -18.86 15.56
CA ASN A 169 -11.66 -18.26 16.73
C ASN A 169 -12.49 -17.04 16.33
N ALA A 170 -13.60 -16.82 17.04
CA ALA A 170 -14.47 -15.66 16.80
C ALA A 170 -13.89 -14.33 17.32
N ARG A 171 -12.77 -14.35 18.03
CA ARG A 171 -12.10 -13.16 18.58
C ARG A 171 -10.59 -13.29 18.45
N PRO A 172 -9.88 -12.18 18.17
CA PRO A 172 -8.43 -12.18 18.10
C PRO A 172 -7.79 -12.22 19.49
N THR A 173 -6.51 -12.52 19.51
CA THR A 173 -5.68 -12.35 20.71
C THR A 173 -5.39 -10.86 20.96
N ARG A 174 -5.00 -10.53 22.19
CA ARG A 174 -4.58 -9.16 22.54
C ARG A 174 -3.32 -8.72 21.77
N ALA A 175 -2.41 -9.65 21.49
CA ALA A 175 -1.21 -9.38 20.70
C ALA A 175 -1.55 -8.97 19.26
N GLU A 176 -2.51 -9.64 18.63
CA GLU A 176 -2.97 -9.31 17.28
C GLU A 176 -3.65 -7.94 17.21
N ILE A 177 -4.51 -7.62 18.20
CA ILE A 177 -5.11 -6.27 18.31
C ILE A 177 -4.02 -5.20 18.36
N THR A 178 -2.99 -5.43 19.19
CA THR A 178 -1.85 -4.50 19.33
C THR A 178 -1.06 -4.41 18.04
N ASP A 179 -0.87 -5.50 17.31
CA ASP A 179 -0.14 -5.52 16.04
C ASP A 179 -0.85 -4.73 14.95
N VAL A 180 -2.18 -4.92 14.79
CA VAL A 180 -3.01 -4.11 13.87
C VAL A 180 -2.90 -2.62 14.22
N ALA A 181 -3.08 -2.26 15.50
CA ALA A 181 -2.98 -0.89 15.96
C ALA A 181 -1.58 -0.30 15.68
N ASN A 182 -0.49 -1.05 15.93
CA ASN A 182 0.86 -0.58 15.66
C ASN A 182 1.10 -0.30 14.17
N ALA A 183 0.60 -1.13 13.26
CA ALA A 183 0.72 -0.88 11.82
C ALA A 183 0.06 0.46 11.42
N ILE A 184 -1.06 0.80 12.06
CA ILE A 184 -1.78 2.07 11.85
C ILE A 184 -1.01 3.24 12.46
N TYR A 185 -0.50 3.13 13.70
CA TYR A 185 0.37 4.14 14.32
C TYR A 185 1.63 4.39 13.50
N ASP A 186 2.20 3.34 12.89
CA ASP A 186 3.37 3.46 12.00
C ASP A 186 3.05 4.22 10.72
N GLY A 187 1.78 4.31 10.31
CA GLY A 187 1.31 5.07 9.16
C GLY A 187 1.11 4.24 7.89
N THR A 188 0.81 2.95 7.99
CA THR A 188 0.44 2.13 6.83
C THR A 188 -0.74 2.74 6.06
N SER A 189 -0.81 2.52 4.75
CA SER A 189 -1.93 3.01 3.92
C SER A 189 -3.13 2.07 3.96
N ALA A 190 -2.86 0.77 4.08
CA ALA A 190 -3.85 -0.28 4.19
C ALA A 190 -3.33 -1.43 5.05
N ILE A 191 -4.24 -2.20 5.61
CA ILE A 191 -4.00 -3.46 6.33
C ILE A 191 -4.73 -4.57 5.60
N MET A 192 -4.18 -5.79 5.58
CA MET A 192 -4.71 -6.90 4.79
C MET A 192 -4.96 -8.14 5.65
N LEU A 193 -6.13 -8.72 5.51
CA LEU A 193 -6.46 -10.07 5.95
C LEU A 193 -6.17 -11.07 4.83
N SER A 194 -5.71 -12.25 5.18
CA SER A 194 -5.39 -13.35 4.26
C SER A 194 -6.28 -14.57 4.54
N GLY A 195 -5.75 -15.56 5.26
CA GLY A 195 -6.45 -16.77 5.64
C GLY A 195 -7.72 -16.53 6.44
N GLU A 196 -7.75 -15.45 7.23
CA GLU A 196 -8.87 -15.04 8.07
C GLU A 196 -10.17 -14.85 7.26
N THR A 197 -10.06 -14.32 6.04
CA THR A 197 -11.19 -14.09 5.15
C THR A 197 -11.28 -15.08 3.99
N ALA A 198 -10.15 -15.66 3.55
CA ALA A 198 -10.13 -16.57 2.41
C ALA A 198 -10.59 -17.99 2.76
N ALA A 199 -10.29 -18.48 3.96
CA ALA A 199 -10.58 -19.85 4.40
C ALA A 199 -11.00 -19.94 5.87
N GLY A 200 -11.08 -18.80 6.58
CA GLY A 200 -11.43 -18.76 8.01
C GLY A 200 -12.89 -19.06 8.26
N LYS A 201 -13.20 -19.42 9.52
CA LYS A 201 -14.56 -19.69 9.98
C LYS A 201 -15.35 -18.43 10.30
N HIS A 202 -14.68 -17.29 10.47
CA HIS A 202 -15.25 -16.01 10.91
C HIS A 202 -14.85 -14.84 9.99
N PRO A 203 -15.09 -14.93 8.65
CA PRO A 203 -14.56 -13.93 7.71
C PRO A 203 -15.15 -12.54 7.90
N VAL A 204 -16.44 -12.43 8.19
CA VAL A 204 -17.12 -11.14 8.38
C VAL A 204 -16.65 -10.50 9.69
N GLU A 205 -16.63 -11.25 10.76
CA GLU A 205 -16.20 -10.79 12.09
C GLU A 205 -14.73 -10.36 12.09
N ALA A 206 -13.88 -11.01 11.26
CA ALA A 206 -12.48 -10.61 11.10
C ALA A 206 -12.36 -9.22 10.46
N VAL A 207 -13.15 -8.94 9.43
CA VAL A 207 -13.18 -7.62 8.78
C VAL A 207 -13.73 -6.56 9.73
N GLU A 208 -14.85 -6.84 10.41
CA GLU A 208 -15.46 -5.91 11.38
C GLU A 208 -14.50 -5.61 12.55
N THR A 209 -13.81 -6.63 13.05
CA THR A 209 -12.82 -6.48 14.12
C THR A 209 -11.64 -5.62 13.66
N MET A 210 -11.11 -5.88 12.46
CA MET A 210 -10.01 -5.09 11.90
C MET A 210 -10.42 -3.63 11.69
N ALA A 211 -11.62 -3.38 11.18
CA ALA A 211 -12.16 -2.05 11.01
C ALA A 211 -12.32 -1.32 12.35
N LEU A 212 -12.88 -1.98 13.36
CA LEU A 212 -13.05 -1.41 14.71
C LEU A 212 -11.70 -1.02 15.34
N ILE A 213 -10.67 -1.88 15.21
CA ILE A 213 -9.33 -1.57 15.71
C ILE A 213 -8.77 -0.36 14.96
N ALA A 214 -8.94 -0.30 13.63
CA ALA A 214 -8.44 0.80 12.81
C ALA A 214 -9.10 2.13 13.20
N GLU A 215 -10.42 2.18 13.26
CA GLU A 215 -11.18 3.38 13.63
C GLU A 215 -10.83 3.88 15.05
N THR A 216 -10.72 2.94 16.01
CA THR A 216 -10.34 3.28 17.38
C THR A 216 -8.93 3.83 17.46
N THR A 217 -7.98 3.23 16.72
CA THR A 217 -6.58 3.67 16.70
C THR A 217 -6.45 5.04 16.01
N GLU A 218 -7.14 5.25 14.89
CA GLU A 218 -7.12 6.53 14.18
C GLU A 218 -7.71 7.67 15.01
N ALA A 219 -8.73 7.40 15.81
CA ALA A 219 -9.32 8.38 16.73
C ALA A 219 -8.37 8.81 17.87
N ASP A 220 -7.40 7.96 18.23
CA ASP A 220 -6.39 8.25 19.27
C ASP A 220 -5.18 9.02 18.72
N ILE A 221 -4.95 9.02 17.41
CA ILE A 221 -3.79 9.68 16.80
C ILE A 221 -3.97 11.20 16.78
N ASP A 222 -3.04 11.94 17.41
CA ASP A 222 -2.90 13.40 17.22
C ASP A 222 -2.18 13.70 15.89
N TYR A 223 -2.97 13.71 14.81
CA TYR A 223 -2.48 13.97 13.46
C TYR A 223 -1.85 15.36 13.30
N LEU A 224 -2.31 16.36 14.06
CA LEU A 224 -1.76 17.72 13.99
C LEU A 224 -0.34 17.77 14.57
N THR A 225 -0.14 17.18 15.74
CA THR A 225 1.20 17.08 16.36
C THR A 225 2.12 16.21 15.51
N LYS A 226 1.61 15.08 14.97
CA LYS A 226 2.36 14.20 14.08
C LYS A 226 2.80 14.94 12.82
N PHE A 227 1.93 15.71 12.19
CA PHE A 227 2.24 16.52 11.01
C PHE A 227 3.29 17.60 11.31
N LYS A 228 3.18 18.33 12.45
CA LYS A 228 4.15 19.36 12.86
C LYS A 228 5.54 18.80 13.15
N ASN A 229 5.61 17.58 13.68
CA ASN A 229 6.85 16.90 14.04
C ASN A 229 7.45 16.09 12.89
N ASP A 230 6.73 15.95 11.77
CA ASP A 230 7.26 15.24 10.60
C ASP A 230 8.33 16.11 9.92
N SER A 231 9.58 15.84 10.30
CA SER A 231 10.79 16.43 9.71
C SER A 231 11.22 15.72 8.42
N SER A 232 10.27 15.06 7.74
CA SER A 232 10.58 14.36 6.48
C SER A 232 11.23 15.33 5.51
N GLU A 233 12.28 14.87 4.84
CA GLU A 233 12.98 15.65 3.81
C GLU A 233 11.96 16.06 2.74
N TYR A 234 11.60 17.34 2.77
CA TYR A 234 10.75 17.91 1.73
C TYR A 234 11.60 18.02 0.46
N ASP A 235 11.18 17.33 -0.58
CA ASP A 235 11.70 17.69 -1.89
C ASP A 235 11.30 19.14 -2.21
N ASN A 236 12.15 19.86 -2.93
CA ASN A 236 11.92 21.26 -3.29
C ASN A 236 10.94 21.40 -4.46
N SER A 237 10.02 20.43 -4.64
CA SER A 237 9.02 20.48 -5.72
C SER A 237 7.84 21.38 -5.35
N ILE A 238 7.30 22.05 -6.38
CA ILE A 238 6.09 22.87 -6.24
C ILE A 238 4.95 22.03 -5.69
N THR A 239 4.78 20.81 -6.19
CA THR A 239 3.72 19.88 -5.77
C THR A 239 3.81 19.59 -4.28
N ASN A 240 4.99 19.32 -3.74
CA ASN A 240 5.18 19.06 -2.32
C ASN A 240 4.90 20.30 -1.47
N ALA A 241 5.41 21.45 -1.88
CA ALA A 241 5.18 22.72 -1.18
C ALA A 241 3.68 23.09 -1.11
N ILE A 242 2.95 22.97 -2.22
CA ILE A 242 1.51 23.24 -2.25
C ILE A 242 0.72 22.21 -1.45
N SER A 243 1.11 20.93 -1.51
CA SER A 243 0.45 19.88 -0.71
C SER A 243 0.63 20.11 0.78
N HIS A 244 1.83 20.45 1.22
CA HIS A 244 2.11 20.82 2.61
C HIS A 244 1.31 22.05 3.03
N ALA A 245 1.32 23.15 2.22
CA ALA A 245 0.54 24.36 2.48
C ALA A 245 -0.96 24.07 2.56
N THR A 246 -1.49 23.15 1.71
CA THR A 246 -2.89 22.73 1.73
C THR A 246 -3.25 22.07 3.06
N VAL A 247 -2.44 21.15 3.54
CA VAL A 247 -2.66 20.46 4.83
C VAL A 247 -2.52 21.44 6.01
N THR A 248 -1.50 22.30 5.99
CA THR A 248 -1.34 23.37 7.00
C THR A 248 -2.58 24.26 7.05
N THR A 249 -3.06 24.74 5.90
CA THR A 249 -4.25 25.58 5.81
C THR A 249 -5.50 24.86 6.32
N ALA A 250 -5.63 23.56 6.01
CA ALA A 250 -6.76 22.77 6.50
C ALA A 250 -6.73 22.63 8.03
N HIS A 251 -5.56 22.38 8.62
CA HIS A 251 -5.40 22.31 10.08
C HIS A 251 -5.67 23.68 10.77
N ASP A 252 -5.10 24.78 10.26
CA ASP A 252 -5.26 26.10 10.84
C ASP A 252 -6.71 26.59 10.84
N LEU A 253 -7.49 26.20 9.83
CA LEU A 253 -8.88 26.57 9.68
C LEU A 253 -9.87 25.56 10.28
N GLY A 254 -9.40 24.41 10.80
CA GLY A 254 -10.26 23.30 11.20
C GLY A 254 -11.15 22.84 10.04
N ALA A 255 -10.61 22.75 8.84
CA ALA A 255 -11.38 22.42 7.64
C ALA A 255 -12.00 21.02 7.75
N LYS A 256 -13.27 20.91 7.37
CA LYS A 256 -14.01 19.64 7.36
C LYS A 256 -13.40 18.62 6.40
N ALA A 257 -12.93 19.10 5.24
CA ALA A 257 -12.35 18.25 4.22
C ALA A 257 -11.31 19.00 3.37
N ILE A 258 -10.39 18.24 2.79
CA ILE A 258 -9.55 18.66 1.67
C ILE A 258 -10.11 18.01 0.42
N ILE A 259 -10.53 18.80 -0.56
CA ILE A 259 -11.04 18.31 -1.84
C ILE A 259 -9.91 18.38 -2.85
N THR A 260 -9.50 17.22 -3.38
CA THR A 260 -8.50 17.15 -4.45
C THR A 260 -9.18 16.87 -5.78
N VAL A 261 -8.81 17.60 -6.83
CA VAL A 261 -9.24 17.32 -8.18
C VAL A 261 -8.05 16.83 -8.98
N THR A 262 -8.12 15.58 -9.45
CA THR A 262 -6.96 14.88 -9.99
C THR A 262 -7.32 13.96 -11.16
N LYS A 263 -6.47 13.93 -12.19
CA LYS A 263 -6.64 13.03 -13.35
C LYS A 263 -5.98 11.66 -13.13
N SER A 264 -4.87 11.61 -12.39
CA SER A 264 -4.06 10.41 -12.17
C SER A 264 -3.98 9.95 -10.71
N GLY A 265 -4.69 10.64 -9.81
CA GLY A 265 -4.59 10.42 -8.37
C GLY A 265 -3.32 11.01 -7.72
N SER A 266 -2.43 11.65 -8.48
CA SER A 266 -1.16 12.16 -7.94
C SER A 266 -1.36 13.22 -6.87
N THR A 267 -2.16 14.26 -7.12
CA THR A 267 -2.48 15.31 -6.14
C THR A 267 -3.04 14.70 -4.84
N ALA A 268 -3.98 13.77 -4.97
CA ALA A 268 -4.60 13.11 -3.82
C ALA A 268 -3.57 12.32 -2.99
N ARG A 269 -2.68 11.55 -3.64
CA ARG A 269 -1.61 10.82 -2.94
C ARG A 269 -0.63 11.76 -2.23
N MET A 270 -0.31 12.90 -2.82
CA MET A 270 0.55 13.90 -2.19
C MET A 270 -0.08 14.54 -0.95
N ILE A 271 -1.40 14.73 -0.92
CA ILE A 271 -2.12 15.15 0.29
C ILE A 271 -2.14 14.00 1.31
N SER A 272 -2.47 12.79 0.89
CA SER A 272 -2.49 11.59 1.75
C SER A 272 -1.15 11.30 2.43
N LYS A 273 -0.04 11.58 1.76
CA LYS A 273 1.32 11.50 2.30
C LYS A 273 1.46 12.23 3.65
N HIS A 274 0.83 13.38 3.78
CA HIS A 274 0.91 14.24 4.98
C HIS A 274 -0.03 13.82 6.11
N ARG A 275 -0.89 12.80 5.90
CA ARG A 275 -1.82 12.28 6.92
C ARG A 275 -2.60 13.39 7.64
N PRO A 276 -3.37 14.25 6.92
CA PRO A 276 -4.14 15.31 7.53
C PRO A 276 -5.22 14.77 8.48
N SER A 277 -5.60 15.52 9.51
CA SER A 277 -6.77 15.21 10.33
C SER A 277 -8.10 15.37 9.58
N SER A 278 -8.08 16.22 8.54
CA SER A 278 -9.25 16.43 7.67
C SER A 278 -9.41 15.29 6.68
N MET A 279 -10.65 14.89 6.40
CA MET A 279 -11.01 13.93 5.36
C MET A 279 -10.48 14.39 3.98
N ILE A 280 -9.97 13.46 3.18
CA ILE A 280 -9.53 13.73 1.80
C ILE A 280 -10.60 13.24 0.83
N ILE A 281 -11.31 14.16 0.19
CA ILE A 281 -12.27 13.85 -0.87
C ILE A 281 -11.57 14.00 -2.22
N SER A 282 -11.41 12.89 -2.95
CA SER A 282 -10.61 12.86 -4.17
C SER A 282 -11.48 12.72 -5.40
N CYS A 283 -11.67 13.82 -6.12
CA CYS A 283 -12.51 13.87 -7.33
C CYS A 283 -11.69 13.57 -8.59
N THR A 284 -12.19 12.65 -9.41
CA THR A 284 -11.59 12.28 -10.70
C THR A 284 -12.65 11.98 -11.76
N THR A 285 -12.27 12.11 -13.04
CA THR A 285 -13.11 11.74 -14.20
C THR A 285 -12.78 10.33 -14.71
N ASP A 286 -11.75 9.66 -14.17
CA ASP A 286 -11.30 8.33 -14.59
C ASP A 286 -11.71 7.28 -13.55
N GLU A 287 -12.53 6.34 -13.96
CA GLU A 287 -13.10 5.29 -13.11
C GLU A 287 -12.01 4.36 -12.53
N THR A 288 -10.98 4.02 -13.33
CA THR A 288 -9.85 3.21 -12.87
C THR A 288 -9.08 3.95 -11.78
N VAL A 289 -8.80 5.23 -11.97
CA VAL A 289 -8.12 6.07 -10.96
C VAL A 289 -8.96 6.18 -9.69
N CYS A 290 -10.29 6.33 -9.83
CA CYS A 290 -11.21 6.36 -8.70
C CYS A 290 -11.08 5.08 -7.85
N ARG A 291 -11.12 3.90 -8.47
CA ARG A 291 -10.93 2.64 -7.76
C ARG A 291 -9.54 2.52 -7.13
N GLN A 292 -8.49 2.90 -7.86
CA GLN A 292 -7.10 2.83 -7.37
C GLN A 292 -6.82 3.74 -6.17
N MET A 293 -7.51 4.86 -6.06
CA MET A 293 -7.36 5.78 -4.94
C MET A 293 -7.85 5.20 -3.60
N ASN A 294 -8.76 4.21 -3.60
CA ASN A 294 -9.21 3.54 -2.38
C ASN A 294 -8.08 2.85 -1.59
N MET A 295 -6.97 2.52 -2.24
CA MET A 295 -5.80 1.93 -1.56
C MET A 295 -4.96 2.97 -0.81
N SER A 296 -5.29 4.24 -0.89
CA SER A 296 -4.54 5.32 -0.26
C SER A 296 -5.20 5.72 1.06
N TRP A 297 -4.38 6.05 2.04
CA TRP A 297 -4.84 6.42 3.37
C TRP A 297 -5.75 7.66 3.36
N GLY A 298 -6.84 7.59 4.10
CA GLY A 298 -7.74 8.72 4.40
C GLY A 298 -8.50 9.28 3.20
N MET A 299 -8.55 8.58 2.07
CA MET A 299 -9.22 9.05 0.86
C MET A 299 -10.64 8.50 0.73
N ILE A 300 -11.53 9.39 0.28
CA ILE A 300 -12.84 9.04 -0.25
C ILE A 300 -12.86 9.46 -1.72
N PRO A 301 -12.62 8.54 -2.65
CA PRO A 301 -12.63 8.86 -4.07
C PRO A 301 -14.07 8.99 -4.60
N LEU A 302 -14.29 10.02 -5.42
CA LEU A 302 -15.59 10.30 -6.05
C LEU A 302 -15.41 10.51 -7.54
N MET A 303 -16.36 9.99 -8.32
CA MET A 303 -16.47 10.30 -9.74
C MET A 303 -17.05 11.70 -9.95
N CYS A 304 -16.37 12.47 -10.79
CA CYS A 304 -16.81 13.79 -11.22
C CYS A 304 -16.89 13.87 -12.73
N GLU A 305 -17.73 14.76 -13.23
CA GLU A 305 -17.79 15.07 -14.66
C GLU A 305 -16.65 16.01 -15.08
N GLU A 306 -16.21 15.88 -16.32
CA GLU A 306 -15.25 16.81 -16.91
C GLU A 306 -15.90 18.19 -17.09
N LYS A 307 -15.16 19.24 -16.75
CA LYS A 307 -15.63 20.64 -16.89
C LYS A 307 -14.57 21.46 -17.65
N ASN A 308 -15.04 22.46 -18.39
CA ASN A 308 -14.21 23.23 -19.32
C ASN A 308 -13.29 24.27 -18.66
N ASN A 309 -13.52 24.58 -17.38
CA ASN A 309 -12.70 25.51 -16.63
C ASN A 309 -12.59 25.10 -15.15
N SER A 310 -11.58 25.64 -14.46
CA SER A 310 -11.27 25.32 -13.08
C SER A 310 -12.40 25.67 -12.11
N ASP A 311 -13.04 26.83 -12.26
CA ASP A 311 -14.09 27.27 -11.33
C ASP A 311 -15.33 26.35 -11.42
N ALA A 312 -15.75 25.99 -12.62
CA ALA A 312 -16.83 25.03 -12.83
C ALA A 312 -16.48 23.65 -12.27
N LEU A 313 -15.22 23.21 -12.42
CA LEU A 313 -14.75 21.92 -11.91
C LEU A 313 -14.72 21.90 -10.38
N PHE A 314 -14.26 22.97 -9.74
CA PHE A 314 -14.24 23.07 -8.27
C PHE A 314 -15.64 23.15 -7.69
N SER A 315 -16.51 23.96 -8.29
CA SER A 315 -17.92 24.04 -7.89
C SER A 315 -18.62 22.67 -8.02
N HIS A 316 -18.34 21.94 -9.11
CA HIS A 316 -18.86 20.59 -9.30
C HIS A 316 -18.31 19.59 -8.27
N ALA A 317 -17.01 19.62 -7.96
CA ALA A 317 -16.41 18.77 -6.94
C ALA A 317 -17.03 19.01 -5.54
N VAL A 318 -17.27 20.26 -5.19
CA VAL A 318 -17.98 20.63 -3.96
C VAL A 318 -19.43 20.11 -3.98
N GLU A 319 -20.15 20.26 -5.09
CA GLU A 319 -21.52 19.76 -5.25
C GLU A 319 -21.58 18.22 -5.09
N VAL A 320 -20.66 17.49 -5.74
CA VAL A 320 -20.56 16.03 -5.62
C VAL A 320 -20.29 15.62 -4.18
N ALA A 321 -19.33 16.23 -3.50
CA ALA A 321 -19.02 15.96 -2.09
C ALA A 321 -20.25 16.23 -1.18
N ARG A 322 -20.98 17.31 -1.42
CA ARG A 322 -22.22 17.64 -0.70
C ARG A 322 -23.33 16.64 -0.96
N LYS A 323 -23.53 16.23 -2.21
CA LYS A 323 -24.52 15.21 -2.59
C LYS A 323 -24.28 13.86 -1.92
N HIS A 324 -23.04 13.51 -1.64
CA HIS A 324 -22.68 12.31 -0.88
C HIS A 324 -22.70 12.50 0.65
N GLY A 325 -23.14 13.67 1.14
CA GLY A 325 -23.28 13.93 2.57
C GLY A 325 -21.95 14.12 3.32
N LEU A 326 -20.83 14.32 2.60
CA LEU A 326 -19.49 14.44 3.20
C LEU A 326 -19.22 15.84 3.76
N ILE A 327 -19.86 16.85 3.20
CA ILE A 327 -19.77 18.25 3.61
C ILE A 327 -21.16 18.91 3.63
N SER A 328 -21.33 19.91 4.46
CA SER A 328 -22.60 20.61 4.69
C SER A 328 -22.44 22.11 4.67
N LYS A 329 -23.56 22.84 4.62
CA LYS A 329 -23.59 24.31 4.71
C LYS A 329 -22.87 24.77 5.99
N GLY A 330 -21.99 25.75 5.84
CA GLY A 330 -21.18 26.31 6.92
C GLY A 330 -19.78 25.69 7.05
N ASP A 331 -19.56 24.47 6.53
CA ASP A 331 -18.25 23.82 6.57
C ASP A 331 -17.20 24.62 5.77
N ILE A 332 -15.95 24.55 6.24
CA ILE A 332 -14.80 25.05 5.49
C ILE A 332 -14.15 23.87 4.78
N VAL A 333 -13.83 24.05 3.51
CA VAL A 333 -13.06 23.08 2.72
C VAL A 333 -11.85 23.74 2.08
N VAL A 334 -10.78 22.98 1.90
CA VAL A 334 -9.60 23.41 1.14
C VAL A 334 -9.55 22.59 -0.15
N ILE A 335 -9.58 23.26 -1.30
CA ILE A 335 -9.58 22.64 -2.62
C ILE A 335 -8.18 22.74 -3.20
N THR A 336 -7.62 21.66 -3.76
CA THR A 336 -6.31 21.66 -4.40
C THR A 336 -6.33 20.91 -5.72
N ALA A 337 -5.60 21.43 -6.71
CA ALA A 337 -5.53 20.88 -8.05
C ALA A 337 -4.26 21.31 -8.77
N GLY A 338 -4.03 20.71 -9.95
CA GLY A 338 -3.06 21.18 -10.94
C GLY A 338 -3.72 22.07 -11.99
N ILE A 339 -3.19 23.27 -12.24
CA ILE A 339 -3.61 24.19 -13.29
C ILE A 339 -2.42 24.44 -14.24
N PRO A 340 -2.60 24.41 -15.57
CA PRO A 340 -3.85 24.16 -16.31
C PRO A 340 -4.36 22.73 -16.13
N LEU A 341 -5.70 22.57 -16.24
CA LEU A 341 -6.35 21.27 -16.11
C LEU A 341 -5.84 20.27 -17.17
N GLY A 342 -5.82 19.00 -16.84
CA GLY A 342 -5.46 17.91 -17.75
C GLY A 342 -3.99 17.53 -17.76
N ILE A 343 -3.10 18.28 -17.12
CA ILE A 343 -1.67 17.90 -16.97
C ILE A 343 -1.49 17.19 -15.64
N SER A 344 -1.04 15.92 -15.71
CA SER A 344 -0.82 15.10 -14.52
C SER A 344 0.44 15.53 -13.75
N GLY A 345 0.39 15.51 -12.41
CA GLY A 345 1.56 15.76 -11.55
C GLY A 345 1.89 17.23 -11.29
N THR A 346 1.03 18.17 -11.66
CA THR A 346 1.25 19.62 -11.54
C THR A 346 0.41 20.28 -10.46
N THR A 347 0.36 19.72 -9.25
CA THR A 347 -0.37 20.36 -8.14
C THR A 347 0.31 21.70 -7.81
N ASN A 348 -0.38 22.81 -8.12
CA ASN A 348 0.20 24.17 -8.00
C ASN A 348 -0.79 25.21 -7.48
N MET A 349 -1.98 24.79 -7.00
CA MET A 349 -3.03 25.68 -6.54
C MET A 349 -3.75 25.14 -5.31
N LEU A 350 -4.09 26.03 -4.39
CA LEU A 350 -5.05 25.77 -3.32
C LEU A 350 -6.08 26.91 -3.26
N LYS A 351 -7.32 26.57 -2.88
CA LYS A 351 -8.43 27.50 -2.69
C LYS A 351 -9.17 27.13 -1.41
N VAL A 352 -9.49 28.11 -0.59
CA VAL A 352 -10.35 27.91 0.59
C VAL A 352 -11.76 28.35 0.25
N GLU A 353 -12.75 27.55 0.65
CA GLU A 353 -14.15 27.89 0.45
C GLU A 353 -14.99 27.53 1.69
N ARG A 354 -15.94 28.41 2.04
CA ARG A 354 -17.00 28.12 3.02
C ARG A 354 -18.25 27.73 2.26
N ILE A 355 -18.78 26.56 2.56
CA ILE A 355 -19.94 25.98 1.88
C ILE A 355 -21.21 26.81 2.21
N LYS A 356 -21.89 27.28 1.16
CA LYS A 356 -23.09 28.16 1.25
C LYS A 356 -24.37 27.35 1.42
#